data_6be23a8e675948ae8b4fa95adf3df35f
#
_entry.id   6be23a8e675948ae8b4fa95adf3df35f
#
_cell.length_a   1.000
_cell.length_b   1.000
_cell.length_c   1.000
_cell.angle_alpha   90.00
_cell.angle_beta   90.00
_cell.angle_gamma   90.00
#
_symmetry.space_group_name_H-M   'P 1'
#
loop_
_entity.id
_entity.type
_entity.pdbx_description
1 polymer ?
#
loop_
_entity_poly.entity_id
_entity_poly.type
_entity_poly.pdbx_seq_one_letter_code
_entity_poly.pdbx_strand_id
1 'polypeptide(L)'
;MATANDVVLRAITMDNFAECLHLAVREDQKGFVASNMYSLAEAKADGVSIPCAIYADRDLVGFIMYDIAANVGRGYVTRLMVDARFQGRGYGRAAMGLVIERMKAKAACREIYTSYVPENEVAGHLYRSLGFEPTGEVDHGETVMRLVLYDGSFAP
;
A
#
# COMPACT_ATOMS: atom_id res chain seq x y z
N MET A 1 -18.55 -3.46 15.48
CA MET A 1 -17.52 -2.55 14.93
C MET A 1 -16.39 -3.40 14.35
N ALA A 2 -16.07 -3.20 13.09
CA ALA A 2 -14.97 -3.96 12.46
C ALA A 2 -13.64 -3.62 13.11
N THR A 3 -12.79 -4.61 13.29
CA THR A 3 -11.44 -4.47 13.83
C THR A 3 -10.41 -4.57 12.70
N ALA A 4 -9.15 -4.23 12.99
CA ALA A 4 -8.07 -4.39 12.03
C ALA A 4 -7.89 -5.87 11.59
N ASN A 5 -8.33 -6.83 12.39
CA ASN A 5 -8.28 -8.25 12.06
C ASN A 5 -9.35 -8.68 11.03
N ASP A 6 -10.34 -7.84 10.79
CA ASP A 6 -11.42 -8.12 9.83
C ASP A 6 -11.15 -7.50 8.45
N VAL A 7 -9.94 -6.99 8.22
CA VAL A 7 -9.55 -6.37 6.96
C VAL A 7 -9.28 -7.42 5.90
N VAL A 8 -9.84 -7.22 4.72
CA VAL A 8 -9.57 -8.01 3.52
C VAL A 8 -9.31 -7.11 2.33
N LEU A 9 -8.56 -7.61 1.36
CA LEU A 9 -8.29 -6.93 0.09
C LEU A 9 -9.11 -7.60 -1.02
N ARG A 10 -9.79 -6.79 -1.80
CA ARG A 10 -10.58 -7.26 -2.95
C ARG A 10 -10.18 -6.52 -4.22
N ALA A 11 -10.26 -7.22 -5.34
CA ALA A 11 -10.06 -6.61 -6.65
C ALA A 11 -11.05 -5.47 -6.89
N ILE A 12 -10.64 -4.48 -7.67
CA ILE A 12 -11.55 -3.44 -8.14
C ILE A 12 -12.34 -3.99 -9.33
N THR A 13 -13.65 -3.97 -9.22
CA THR A 13 -14.60 -4.46 -10.23
C THR A 13 -15.69 -3.43 -10.47
N MET A 14 -16.58 -3.70 -11.42
CA MET A 14 -17.74 -2.84 -11.66
C MET A 14 -18.65 -2.73 -10.43
N ASP A 15 -18.61 -3.70 -9.52
CA ASP A 15 -19.44 -3.68 -8.31
C ASP A 15 -18.96 -2.68 -7.26
N ASN A 16 -17.67 -2.37 -7.20
CA ASN A 16 -17.09 -1.50 -6.17
C ASN A 16 -16.32 -0.28 -6.71
N PHE A 17 -16.13 -0.20 -8.00
CA PHE A 17 -15.32 0.84 -8.62
C PHE A 17 -15.83 2.25 -8.30
N ALA A 18 -17.14 2.50 -8.44
CA ALA A 18 -17.70 3.82 -8.20
C ALA A 18 -17.52 4.25 -6.73
N GLU A 19 -17.77 3.35 -5.79
CA GLU A 19 -17.56 3.61 -4.37
C GLU A 19 -16.08 3.87 -4.06
N CYS A 20 -15.17 3.11 -4.68
CA CYS A 20 -13.73 3.32 -4.56
C CYS A 20 -13.30 4.73 -4.99
N LEU A 21 -13.89 5.27 -6.06
CA LEU A 21 -13.59 6.63 -6.55
C LEU A 21 -14.06 7.73 -5.58
N HIS A 22 -15.05 7.44 -4.74
CA HIS A 22 -15.58 8.40 -3.75
C HIS A 22 -14.79 8.42 -2.45
N LEU A 23 -13.88 7.46 -2.22
CA LEU A 23 -12.99 7.49 -1.07
C LEU A 23 -12.06 8.70 -1.16
N ALA A 24 -11.88 9.40 -0.07
CA ALA A 24 -11.00 10.57 -0.01
C ALA A 24 -10.29 10.64 1.34
N VAL A 25 -9.03 11.00 1.32
CA VAL A 25 -8.28 11.37 2.51
C VAL A 25 -8.74 12.74 3.02
N ARG A 26 -8.33 13.12 4.25
CA ARG A 26 -8.60 14.47 4.76
C ARG A 26 -8.02 15.53 3.82
N GLU A 27 -8.60 16.72 3.87
CA GLU A 27 -8.19 17.84 3.00
C GLU A 27 -6.69 18.17 3.13
N ASP A 28 -6.15 18.12 4.36
CA ASP A 28 -4.74 18.36 4.64
C ASP A 28 -3.80 17.24 4.15
N GLN A 29 -4.35 16.11 3.71
CA GLN A 29 -3.59 14.95 3.22
C GLN A 29 -3.63 14.79 1.68
N LYS A 30 -4.38 15.60 0.97
CA LYS A 30 -4.58 15.46 -0.48
C LYS A 30 -3.30 15.56 -1.30
N GLY A 31 -2.27 16.23 -0.79
CA GLY A 31 -0.95 16.28 -1.40
C GLY A 31 -0.07 15.05 -1.16
N PHE A 32 -0.50 14.10 -0.33
CA PHE A 32 0.32 12.97 0.09
C PHE A 32 0.17 11.73 -0.79
N VAL A 33 -0.93 11.60 -1.49
CA VAL A 33 -1.24 10.44 -2.34
C VAL A 33 -2.06 10.87 -3.55
N ALA A 34 -1.84 10.22 -4.69
CA ALA A 34 -2.67 10.43 -5.87
C ALA A 34 -4.11 9.96 -5.62
N SER A 35 -5.07 10.55 -6.33
CA SER A 35 -6.46 10.11 -6.27
C SER A 35 -6.61 8.65 -6.72
N ASN A 36 -7.65 7.98 -6.24
CA ASN A 36 -7.93 6.61 -6.67
C ASN A 36 -8.22 6.54 -8.17
N MET A 37 -8.85 7.56 -8.72
CA MET A 37 -9.10 7.64 -10.18
C MET A 37 -7.78 7.68 -10.97
N TYR A 38 -6.84 8.52 -10.56
CA TYR A 38 -5.52 8.57 -11.20
C TYR A 38 -4.80 7.23 -11.09
N SER A 39 -4.82 6.61 -9.90
CA SER A 39 -4.15 5.33 -9.65
C SER A 39 -4.73 4.20 -10.49
N LEU A 40 -6.06 4.15 -10.64
CA LEU A 40 -6.72 3.15 -11.49
C LEU A 40 -6.39 3.35 -12.97
N ALA A 41 -6.33 4.60 -13.43
CA ALA A 41 -5.92 4.91 -14.81
C ALA A 41 -4.46 4.50 -15.05
N GLU A 42 -3.56 4.77 -14.10
CA GLU A 42 -2.15 4.35 -14.15
C GLU A 42 -2.04 2.83 -14.22
N ALA A 43 -2.75 2.11 -13.37
CA ALA A 43 -2.75 0.64 -13.37
C ALA A 43 -3.23 0.05 -14.71
N LYS A 44 -4.22 0.68 -15.31
CA LYS A 44 -4.69 0.29 -16.65
C LYS A 44 -3.63 0.55 -17.72
N ALA A 45 -2.93 1.66 -17.63
CA ALA A 45 -1.94 2.08 -18.61
C ALA A 45 -0.64 1.27 -18.51
N ASP A 46 -0.15 0.98 -17.29
CA ASP A 46 1.10 0.26 -17.09
C ASP A 46 0.94 -1.27 -17.24
N GLY A 47 -0.25 -1.81 -17.01
CA GLY A 47 -0.56 -3.22 -17.15
C GLY A 47 0.09 -4.14 -16.09
N VAL A 48 0.75 -3.59 -15.08
CA VAL A 48 1.45 -4.35 -14.04
C VAL A 48 0.97 -4.05 -12.62
N SER A 49 0.57 -2.81 -12.35
CA SER A 49 0.07 -2.43 -11.03
C SER A 49 -1.23 -3.17 -10.67
N ILE A 50 -1.33 -3.58 -9.42
CA ILE A 50 -2.45 -4.34 -8.87
C ILE A 50 -3.20 -3.45 -7.88
N PRO A 51 -4.31 -2.81 -8.28
CA PRO A 51 -5.13 -2.02 -7.39
C PRO A 51 -6.06 -2.90 -6.59
N CYS A 52 -6.19 -2.63 -5.29
CA CYS A 52 -7.07 -3.36 -4.39
C CYS A 52 -7.91 -2.41 -3.54
N ALA A 53 -9.18 -2.75 -3.36
CA ALA A 53 -10.04 -2.14 -2.36
C ALA A 53 -9.75 -2.75 -0.99
N ILE A 54 -9.66 -1.92 0.02
CA ILE A 54 -9.53 -2.34 1.42
C ILE A 54 -10.92 -2.36 2.03
N TYR A 55 -11.35 -3.53 2.49
CA TYR A 55 -12.62 -3.70 3.20
C TYR A 55 -12.35 -4.00 4.67
N ALA A 56 -13.14 -3.38 5.54
CA ALA A 56 -13.25 -3.75 6.94
C ALA A 56 -14.69 -4.21 7.17
N ASP A 57 -14.89 -5.52 7.36
CA ASP A 57 -16.19 -6.17 7.32
C ASP A 57 -16.90 -5.86 5.97
N ARG A 58 -17.98 -5.11 5.98
CA ARG A 58 -18.75 -4.77 4.77
C ARG A 58 -18.39 -3.40 4.19
N ASP A 59 -17.62 -2.61 4.93
CA ASP A 59 -17.32 -1.23 4.55
C ASP A 59 -16.06 -1.19 3.68
N LEU A 60 -16.16 -0.50 2.56
CA LEU A 60 -15.01 -0.14 1.75
C LEU A 60 -14.33 1.07 2.40
N VAL A 61 -13.16 0.85 2.99
CA VAL A 61 -12.50 1.83 3.86
C VAL A 61 -11.26 2.48 3.26
N GLY A 62 -10.68 1.89 2.22
CA GLY A 62 -9.45 2.41 1.64
C GLY A 62 -9.06 1.73 0.34
N PHE A 63 -7.87 2.07 -0.12
CA PHE A 63 -7.31 1.61 -1.38
C PHE A 63 -5.81 1.38 -1.21
N ILE A 64 -5.31 0.31 -1.78
CA ILE A 64 -3.88 0.00 -1.84
C ILE A 64 -3.54 -0.50 -3.24
N MET A 65 -2.40 -0.06 -3.75
CA MET A 65 -1.90 -0.51 -5.06
C MET A 65 -0.46 -0.94 -4.93
N TYR A 66 -0.12 -2.05 -5.55
CA TYR A 66 1.23 -2.60 -5.48
C TYR A 66 1.58 -3.31 -6.80
N ASP A 67 2.86 -3.57 -7.00
CA ASP A 67 3.35 -4.42 -8.08
C ASP A 67 4.51 -5.29 -7.61
N ILE A 68 4.83 -6.31 -8.39
CA ILE A 68 5.94 -7.22 -8.13
C ILE A 68 6.80 -7.34 -9.38
N ALA A 69 8.01 -6.79 -9.32
CA ALA A 69 9.02 -6.95 -10.36
C ALA A 69 9.86 -8.20 -10.05
N ALA A 70 9.32 -9.37 -10.38
CA ALA A 70 9.91 -10.66 -10.04
C ALA A 70 11.32 -10.86 -10.63
N ASN A 71 11.60 -10.27 -11.81
CA ASN A 71 12.90 -10.35 -12.48
C ASN A 71 14.04 -9.69 -11.69
N VAL A 72 13.73 -8.75 -10.80
CA VAL A 72 14.72 -8.07 -9.94
C VAL A 72 14.50 -8.35 -8.45
N GLY A 73 13.55 -9.21 -8.10
CA GLY A 73 13.27 -9.63 -6.72
C GLY A 73 12.65 -8.55 -5.85
N ARG A 74 11.92 -7.60 -6.44
CA ARG A 74 11.37 -6.44 -5.75
C ARG A 74 9.86 -6.35 -5.85
N GLY A 75 9.24 -6.05 -4.72
CA GLY A 75 7.86 -5.59 -4.66
C GLY A 75 7.82 -4.09 -4.37
N TYR A 76 6.77 -3.43 -4.85
CA TYR A 76 6.55 -2.01 -4.63
C TYR A 76 5.12 -1.78 -4.15
N VAL A 77 4.96 -1.08 -3.04
CA VAL A 77 3.65 -0.52 -2.65
C VAL A 77 3.63 0.93 -3.10
N THR A 78 2.87 1.21 -4.14
CA THR A 78 2.88 2.50 -4.82
C THR A 78 1.80 3.45 -4.31
N ARG A 79 0.74 2.93 -3.73
CA ARG A 79 -0.37 3.72 -3.17
C ARG A 79 -0.94 3.04 -1.92
N LEU A 80 -1.22 3.84 -0.92
CA LEU A 80 -1.99 3.44 0.27
C LEU A 80 -2.77 4.64 0.76
N MET A 81 -4.08 4.50 0.86
CA MET A 81 -4.93 5.49 1.51
C MET A 81 -6.06 4.83 2.29
N VAL A 82 -6.47 5.47 3.36
CA VAL A 82 -7.67 5.14 4.10
C VAL A 82 -8.57 6.38 4.07
N ASP A 83 -9.85 6.16 3.78
CA ASP A 83 -10.83 7.24 3.75
C ASP A 83 -10.88 7.98 5.09
N ALA A 84 -11.03 9.30 5.04
CA ALA A 84 -11.00 10.17 6.22
C ALA A 84 -11.93 9.70 7.35
N ARG A 85 -13.08 9.10 7.00
CA ARG A 85 -14.07 8.59 7.97
C ARG A 85 -13.56 7.39 8.77
N PHE A 86 -12.57 6.68 8.27
CA PHE A 86 -12.13 5.39 8.81
C PHE A 86 -10.69 5.39 9.31
N GLN A 87 -10.01 6.52 9.28
CA GLN A 87 -8.62 6.63 9.75
C GLN A 87 -8.49 6.44 11.26
N GLY A 88 -7.28 6.08 11.72
CA GLY A 88 -6.98 5.90 13.14
C GLY A 88 -7.47 4.57 13.74
N ARG A 89 -7.86 3.61 12.92
CA ARG A 89 -8.40 2.30 13.35
C ARG A 89 -7.49 1.10 13.00
N GLY A 90 -6.31 1.37 12.43
CA GLY A 90 -5.35 0.33 12.06
C GLY A 90 -5.59 -0.33 10.70
N TYR A 91 -6.51 0.16 9.89
CA TYR A 91 -6.84 -0.46 8.60
C TYR A 91 -5.71 -0.37 7.58
N GLY A 92 -5.00 0.75 7.53
CA GLY A 92 -3.83 0.91 6.66
C GLY A 92 -2.71 -0.08 7.02
N ARG A 93 -2.45 -0.25 8.30
CA ARG A 93 -1.48 -1.21 8.80
C ARG A 93 -1.87 -2.64 8.44
N ALA A 94 -3.13 -3.01 8.63
CA ALA A 94 -3.63 -4.35 8.29
C ALA A 94 -3.52 -4.61 6.78
N ALA A 95 -3.87 -3.65 5.94
CA ALA A 95 -3.75 -3.76 4.49
C ALA A 95 -2.29 -3.94 4.04
N MET A 96 -1.36 -3.16 4.60
CA MET A 96 0.08 -3.34 4.34
C MET A 96 0.55 -4.74 4.73
N GLY A 97 0.13 -5.23 5.89
CA GLY A 97 0.46 -6.59 6.34
C GLY A 97 0.00 -7.65 5.35
N LEU A 98 -1.21 -7.53 4.82
CA LEU A 98 -1.74 -8.46 3.83
C LEU A 98 -0.95 -8.43 2.51
N VAL A 99 -0.56 -7.25 2.04
CA VAL A 99 0.28 -7.13 0.83
C VAL A 99 1.66 -7.71 1.08
N ILE A 100 2.28 -7.45 2.23
CA ILE A 100 3.57 -8.02 2.60
C ILE A 100 3.49 -9.56 2.57
N GLU A 101 2.45 -10.15 3.15
CA GLU A 101 2.27 -11.61 3.12
C GLU A 101 2.07 -12.16 1.69
N ARG A 102 1.33 -11.45 0.84
CA ARG A 102 1.21 -11.82 -0.57
C ARG A 102 2.56 -11.80 -1.29
N MET A 103 3.40 -10.81 -1.00
CA MET A 103 4.75 -10.69 -1.60
C MET A 103 5.69 -11.77 -1.07
N LYS A 104 5.65 -12.08 0.24
CA LYS A 104 6.42 -13.18 0.83
C LYS A 104 6.10 -14.53 0.20
N ALA A 105 4.86 -14.75 -0.20
CA ALA A 105 4.44 -15.98 -0.87
C ALA A 105 5.01 -16.13 -2.29
N LYS A 106 5.57 -15.06 -2.85
CA LYS A 106 6.26 -15.07 -4.13
C LYS A 106 7.76 -15.32 -3.90
N ALA A 107 8.24 -16.51 -4.18
CA ALA A 107 9.63 -16.91 -3.93
C ALA A 107 10.68 -15.98 -4.55
N ALA A 108 10.33 -15.29 -5.64
CA ALA A 108 11.21 -14.34 -6.31
C ALA A 108 11.26 -12.96 -5.61
N CYS A 109 10.33 -12.63 -4.72
CA CYS A 109 10.30 -11.33 -4.04
C CYS A 109 11.16 -11.38 -2.78
N ARG A 110 12.19 -10.55 -2.73
CA ARG A 110 13.17 -10.49 -1.62
C ARG A 110 13.11 -9.20 -0.83
N GLU A 111 12.65 -8.14 -1.46
CA GLU A 111 12.58 -6.79 -0.88
C GLU A 111 11.29 -6.11 -1.29
N ILE A 112 10.78 -5.28 -0.42
CA ILE A 112 9.61 -4.43 -0.70
C ILE A 112 10.03 -2.97 -0.53
N TYR A 113 9.67 -2.14 -1.49
CA TYR A 113 9.87 -0.71 -1.47
C TYR A 113 8.54 0.03 -1.36
N THR A 114 8.58 1.14 -0.69
CA THR A 114 7.51 2.14 -0.66
C THR A 114 8.13 3.51 -0.48
N SER A 115 7.36 4.56 -0.67
CA SER A 115 7.82 5.92 -0.43
C SER A 115 6.71 6.76 0.16
N TYR A 116 7.07 7.88 0.77
CA TYR A 116 6.11 8.82 1.33
C TYR A 116 6.65 10.24 1.30
N VAL A 117 5.75 11.19 1.17
CA VAL A 117 6.04 12.62 1.30
C VAL A 117 6.53 12.87 2.73
N PRO A 118 7.69 13.56 2.95
CA PRO A 118 8.26 13.72 4.30
C PRO A 118 7.30 14.31 5.33
N GLU A 119 6.40 15.18 4.91
CA GLU A 119 5.38 15.81 5.76
C GLU A 119 4.29 14.81 6.21
N ASN A 120 4.18 13.67 5.55
CA ASN A 120 3.28 12.58 5.94
C ASN A 120 3.93 11.70 7.01
N GLU A 121 4.11 12.24 8.20
CA GLU A 121 4.77 11.56 9.30
C GLU A 121 4.02 10.29 9.75
N VAL A 122 2.71 10.27 9.60
CA VAL A 122 1.88 9.08 9.92
C VAL A 122 2.28 7.89 9.06
N ALA A 123 2.49 8.09 7.75
CA ALA A 123 2.97 7.05 6.86
C ALA A 123 4.37 6.59 7.23
N GLY A 124 5.28 7.52 7.51
CA GLY A 124 6.64 7.19 7.95
C GLY A 124 6.67 6.33 9.20
N HIS A 125 5.87 6.67 10.22
CA HIS A 125 5.74 5.88 11.44
C HIS A 125 5.16 4.48 11.16
N LEU A 126 4.14 4.40 10.31
CA LEU A 126 3.53 3.14 9.91
C LEU A 126 4.57 2.21 9.27
N TYR A 127 5.31 2.70 8.30
CA TYR A 127 6.29 1.88 7.58
C TYR A 127 7.43 1.43 8.50
N ARG A 128 7.97 2.32 9.35
CA ARG A 128 8.98 1.92 10.33
C ARG A 128 8.45 0.86 11.30
N SER A 129 7.21 0.98 11.74
CA SER A 129 6.60 0.00 12.65
C SER A 129 6.42 -1.38 12.03
N LEU A 130 6.40 -1.47 10.69
CA LEU A 130 6.35 -2.71 9.92
C LEU A 130 7.73 -3.26 9.56
N GLY A 131 8.80 -2.57 9.96
CA GLY A 131 10.17 -3.00 9.72
C GLY A 131 10.84 -2.36 8.51
N PHE A 132 10.17 -1.44 7.81
CA PHE A 132 10.81 -0.67 6.73
C PHE A 132 11.86 0.29 7.29
N GLU A 133 12.94 0.45 6.55
CA GLU A 133 14.02 1.38 6.87
C GLU A 133 14.26 2.35 5.71
N PRO A 134 14.63 3.61 5.98
CA PRO A 134 15.01 4.55 4.93
C PRO A 134 16.21 4.01 4.14
N THR A 135 16.17 4.14 2.81
CA THR A 135 17.29 3.75 1.94
C THR A 135 18.33 4.84 1.78
N GLY A 136 18.01 6.08 2.15
CA GLY A 136 18.80 7.27 1.85
C GLY A 136 18.46 7.91 0.51
N GLU A 137 17.66 7.24 -0.31
CA GLU A 137 17.21 7.76 -1.59
C GLU A 137 15.97 8.65 -1.44
N VAL A 138 15.86 9.63 -2.32
CA VAL A 138 14.68 10.48 -2.48
C VAL A 138 14.23 10.35 -3.94
N ASP A 139 12.98 10.00 -4.15
CA ASP A 139 12.38 9.88 -5.48
C ASP A 139 11.19 10.85 -5.58
N HIS A 140 11.26 11.77 -6.54
CA HIS A 140 10.23 12.81 -6.75
C HIS A 140 9.84 13.55 -5.45
N GLY A 141 10.83 13.80 -4.57
CA GLY A 141 10.60 14.47 -3.28
C GLY A 141 10.09 13.55 -2.17
N GLU A 142 9.93 12.26 -2.42
CA GLU A 142 9.47 11.29 -1.43
C GLU A 142 10.64 10.50 -0.82
N THR A 143 10.56 10.23 0.46
CA THR A 143 11.52 9.38 1.18
C THR A 143 11.27 7.92 0.80
N VAL A 144 12.30 7.25 0.25
CA VAL A 144 12.21 5.85 -0.15
C VAL A 144 12.54 4.94 1.04
N MET A 145 11.66 3.97 1.28
CA MET A 145 11.76 2.97 2.35
C MET A 145 11.87 1.56 1.78
N ARG A 146 12.57 0.68 2.48
CA ARG A 146 12.78 -0.72 2.09
C ARG A 146 12.53 -1.67 3.25
N LEU A 147 11.85 -2.77 2.97
CA LEU A 147 11.72 -3.93 3.85
C LEU A 147 12.42 -5.13 3.20
N VAL A 148 13.39 -5.72 3.89
CA VAL A 148 14.07 -6.94 3.45
C VAL A 148 13.28 -8.15 3.93
N LEU A 149 12.80 -8.98 3.00
CA LEU A 149 12.06 -10.21 3.30
C LEU A 149 12.98 -11.41 3.49
N TYR A 150 14.13 -11.40 2.83
CA TYR A 150 15.12 -12.46 2.87
C TYR A 150 16.52 -11.84 2.77
N ASP A 151 17.34 -12.09 3.76
CA ASP A 151 18.70 -11.53 3.87
C ASP A 151 19.81 -12.52 3.46
N GLY A 152 19.46 -13.72 3.00
CA GLY A 152 20.42 -14.74 2.63
C GLY A 152 21.03 -15.50 3.80
N SER A 153 20.61 -15.21 5.04
CA SER A 153 21.18 -15.81 6.25
C SER A 153 20.75 -17.26 6.51
N PHE A 154 19.86 -17.82 5.70
CA PHE A 154 19.43 -19.20 5.72
C PHE A 154 19.73 -19.89 4.37
N ALA A 155 20.99 -19.93 3.98
CA ALA A 155 21.41 -20.93 3.02
C ALA A 155 21.69 -22.23 3.81
N PRO A 156 21.07 -23.37 3.45
CA PRO A 156 21.41 -24.64 4.06
C PRO A 156 22.84 -25.06 3.73
#